data_2bf2d6b3144bac102afddd3640e258e2
#
_entry.id   2bf2d6b3144bac102afddd3640e258e2
#
_cell.length_a   1.000
_cell.length_b   1.000
_cell.length_c   1.000
_cell.angle_alpha   90.00
_cell.angle_beta   90.00
_cell.angle_gamma   90.00
#
_symmetry.space_group_name_H-M   'P 1'
#
loop_
_entity.id
_entity.type
_entity.pdbx_description
1 polymer ?
#
loop_
_entity_poly.entity_id
_entity_poly.type
_entity_poly.pdbx_seq_one_letter_code
_entity_poly.pdbx_strand_id
1 'polypeptide(L)'
;MLTRDFVTQPLPLRPATAVIVLVYMVEFLLLSMMAVAYPIFRFLRHDVFELTHRFSSWIFLSFFWAAYFQLMRQASDLERVVLESLLIHDVTFWFAVILTVAIFSPWVTLRRVNVDPEYLSGHAIRLHFDYTATKFAQGVSIATNPLRDWHAFAGLRNQEGKGFSVVMSKAGDWTSACIKNQPRKMWKRAIPTYGSGHAVLLFRRVLIVATGSGIGPALSLLAAENRPPLRLLWQTREPHKTYGEKILSEVAQVDQNAVVIDSDRFGRQDMVPIIYSMVKDFDAEAVFIVSNPLVVTKLIYECQARGIPAFGPLFDS
;
A
#
# COMPACT_ATOMS: atom_id res chain seq x y z
N MET A 1 34.98 -2.07 -9.10
CA MET A 1 35.78 -1.11 -9.85
C MET A 1 36.23 0.07 -8.98
N LEU A 2 35.36 0.69 -8.21
CA LEU A 2 35.68 1.82 -7.30
C LEU A 2 36.76 1.51 -6.23
N THR A 3 36.78 0.31 -5.66
CA THR A 3 37.68 -0.05 -4.55
C THR A 3 39.14 -0.23 -4.97
N ARG A 4 39.42 -0.63 -6.23
CA ARG A 4 40.78 -0.87 -6.70
C ARG A 4 41.53 0.44 -6.95
N ASP A 5 40.83 1.47 -7.42
CA ASP A 5 41.43 2.77 -7.71
C ASP A 5 41.79 3.53 -6.43
N PHE A 6 41.00 3.36 -5.35
CA PHE A 6 41.29 3.97 -4.04
C PHE A 6 42.55 3.40 -3.36
N VAL A 7 42.89 2.14 -3.58
CA VAL A 7 44.04 1.47 -2.93
C VAL A 7 45.36 1.82 -3.65
N THR A 8 45.32 2.20 -4.92
CA THR A 8 46.51 2.51 -5.75
C THR A 8 46.89 3.99 -5.78
N GLN A 9 46.08 4.89 -5.23
CA GLN A 9 46.39 6.31 -5.18
C GLN A 9 47.54 6.65 -4.21
N PRO A 10 48.30 7.75 -4.44
CA PRO A 10 49.29 8.21 -3.47
C PRO A 10 48.70 8.47 -2.09
N LEU A 11 49.49 8.27 -1.03
CA LEU A 11 49.08 8.38 0.36
C LEU A 11 48.19 9.59 0.72
N PRO A 12 48.42 10.82 0.24
CA PRO A 12 47.56 11.97 0.52
C PRO A 12 46.19 11.91 -0.13
N LEU A 13 45.98 11.05 -1.14
CA LEU A 13 44.72 10.87 -1.86
C LEU A 13 43.92 9.62 -1.41
N ARG A 14 44.45 8.83 -0.48
CA ARG A 14 43.71 7.65 0.05
C ARG A 14 42.65 8.09 1.02
N PRO A 15 41.38 7.61 0.84
CA PRO A 15 40.36 7.86 1.81
C PRO A 15 40.75 7.24 3.17
N ALA A 16 40.38 7.89 4.26
CA ALA A 16 40.61 7.35 5.61
C ALA A 16 40.01 5.94 5.70
N THR A 17 40.66 5.04 6.46
CA THR A 17 40.19 3.66 6.66
C THR A 17 38.72 3.63 7.11
N ALA A 18 38.30 4.59 7.92
CA ALA A 18 36.90 4.70 8.35
C ALA A 18 35.93 4.91 7.16
N VAL A 19 36.29 5.68 6.16
CA VAL A 19 35.47 5.87 4.93
C VAL A 19 35.34 4.57 4.17
N ILE A 20 36.45 3.84 4.00
CA ILE A 20 36.46 2.55 3.30
C ILE A 20 35.53 1.55 4.03
N VAL A 21 35.62 1.48 5.35
CA VAL A 21 34.74 0.61 6.15
C VAL A 21 33.27 1.01 6.00
N LEU A 22 32.95 2.30 6.08
CA LEU A 22 31.58 2.79 5.88
C LEU A 22 31.02 2.47 4.50
N VAL A 23 31.83 2.59 3.45
CA VAL A 23 31.43 2.24 2.07
C VAL A 23 31.10 0.76 1.96
N TYR A 24 31.95 -0.14 2.51
CA TYR A 24 31.64 -1.56 2.53
C TYR A 24 30.38 -1.90 3.33
N MET A 25 30.14 -1.20 4.44
CA MET A 25 28.89 -1.37 5.21
C MET A 25 27.66 -0.92 4.40
N VAL A 26 27.77 0.17 3.68
CA VAL A 26 26.71 0.67 2.76
C VAL A 26 26.45 -0.33 1.65
N GLU A 27 27.51 -0.87 1.00
CA GLU A 27 27.38 -1.90 -0.04
C GLU A 27 26.73 -3.19 0.50
N PHE A 28 27.16 -3.65 1.68
CA PHE A 28 26.57 -4.82 2.32
C PHE A 28 25.09 -4.66 2.62
N LEU A 29 24.70 -3.50 3.16
CA LEU A 29 23.28 -3.20 3.44
C LEU A 29 22.47 -3.15 2.15
N LEU A 30 23.00 -2.54 1.10
CA LEU A 30 22.34 -2.47 -0.20
C LEU A 30 22.10 -3.86 -0.80
N LEU A 31 23.14 -4.71 -0.79
CA LEU A 31 23.02 -6.09 -1.26
C LEU A 31 22.02 -6.90 -0.43
N SER A 32 22.01 -6.69 0.89
CA SER A 32 21.05 -7.35 1.79
C SER A 32 19.62 -6.91 1.49
N MET A 33 19.38 -5.61 1.27
CA MET A 33 18.07 -5.10 0.87
C MET A 33 17.62 -5.65 -0.48
N MET A 34 18.53 -5.75 -1.46
CA MET A 34 18.23 -6.35 -2.77
C MET A 34 17.88 -7.83 -2.65
N ALA A 35 18.60 -8.58 -1.82
CA ALA A 35 18.35 -10.01 -1.60
C ALA A 35 16.95 -10.26 -1.01
N VAL A 36 16.56 -9.51 0.02
CA VAL A 36 15.23 -9.67 0.63
C VAL A 36 14.10 -9.09 -0.23
N ALA A 37 14.42 -8.18 -1.16
CA ALA A 37 13.45 -7.64 -2.13
C ALA A 37 13.18 -8.58 -3.31
N TYR A 38 13.91 -9.69 -3.42
CA TYR A 38 13.68 -10.66 -4.47
C TYR A 38 12.23 -11.17 -4.47
N PRO A 39 11.52 -11.20 -5.60
CA PRO A 39 10.06 -11.38 -5.65
C PRO A 39 9.55 -12.60 -4.88
N ILE A 40 10.21 -13.75 -4.99
CA ILE A 40 9.79 -14.98 -4.29
C ILE A 40 9.92 -14.81 -2.77
N PHE A 41 11.05 -14.25 -2.29
CA PHE A 41 11.27 -14.03 -0.86
C PHE A 41 10.25 -13.02 -0.30
N ARG A 42 10.05 -11.91 -1.00
CA ARG A 42 9.06 -10.88 -0.64
C ARG A 42 7.65 -11.46 -0.57
N PHE A 43 7.26 -12.32 -1.50
CA PHE A 43 5.96 -12.99 -1.49
C PHE A 43 5.80 -13.97 -0.31
N LEU A 44 6.84 -14.77 -0.02
CA LEU A 44 6.77 -15.79 1.04
C LEU A 44 6.95 -15.23 2.46
N ARG A 45 7.67 -14.12 2.61
CA ARG A 45 8.07 -13.54 3.90
C ARG A 45 7.94 -12.01 3.89
N HIS A 46 6.74 -11.54 3.56
CA HIS A 46 6.45 -10.11 3.39
C HIS A 46 6.85 -9.28 4.63
N ASP A 47 6.50 -9.71 5.83
CA ASP A 47 6.82 -8.98 7.07
C ASP A 47 8.33 -8.86 7.31
N VAL A 48 9.09 -9.95 7.02
CA VAL A 48 10.56 -9.93 7.12
C VAL A 48 11.15 -8.97 6.11
N PHE A 49 10.64 -8.97 4.86
CA PHE A 49 11.04 -8.02 3.85
C PHE A 49 10.75 -6.58 4.32
N GLU A 50 9.55 -6.27 4.79
CA GLU A 50 9.19 -4.91 5.20
C GLU A 50 10.07 -4.41 6.35
N LEU A 51 10.26 -5.20 7.40
CA LEU A 51 11.09 -4.85 8.54
C LEU A 51 12.56 -4.67 8.15
N THR A 52 13.13 -5.66 7.45
CA THR A 52 14.54 -5.61 7.04
C THR A 52 14.77 -4.41 6.12
N HIS A 53 13.92 -4.22 5.11
CA HIS A 53 14.06 -3.13 4.17
C HIS A 53 13.97 -1.76 4.86
N ARG A 54 13.04 -1.59 5.79
CA ARG A 54 12.85 -0.34 6.57
C ARG A 54 14.07 0.00 7.42
N PHE A 55 14.49 -0.93 8.29
CA PHE A 55 15.59 -0.65 9.22
C PHE A 55 16.95 -0.59 8.52
N SER A 56 17.19 -1.47 7.55
CA SER A 56 18.41 -1.40 6.74
C SER A 56 18.50 -0.10 5.94
N SER A 57 17.37 0.43 5.45
CA SER A 57 17.37 1.73 4.75
C SER A 57 17.75 2.89 5.67
N TRP A 58 17.30 2.89 6.93
CA TRP A 58 17.68 3.93 7.88
C TRP A 58 19.16 3.87 8.28
N ILE A 59 19.67 2.66 8.51
CA ILE A 59 21.09 2.44 8.81
C ILE A 59 21.96 2.78 7.60
N PHE A 60 21.54 2.34 6.40
CA PHE A 60 22.18 2.70 5.13
C PHE A 60 22.30 4.21 4.97
N LEU A 61 21.22 4.94 5.16
CA LEU A 61 21.20 6.38 5.03
C LEU A 61 22.14 7.07 6.04
N SER A 62 22.19 6.58 7.27
CA SER A 62 23.09 7.07 8.31
C SER A 62 24.57 6.86 7.95
N PHE A 63 24.92 5.66 7.46
CA PHE A 63 26.28 5.35 7.03
C PHE A 63 26.66 6.09 5.75
N PHE A 64 25.73 6.23 4.84
CA PHE A 64 25.93 7.03 3.62
C PHE A 64 26.30 8.49 3.99
N TRP A 65 25.53 9.15 4.83
CA TRP A 65 25.81 10.51 5.27
C TRP A 65 27.16 10.62 5.99
N ALA A 66 27.47 9.65 6.86
CA ALA A 66 28.76 9.64 7.55
C ALA A 66 29.94 9.52 6.60
N ALA A 67 29.87 8.57 5.63
CA ALA A 67 30.90 8.41 4.61
C ALA A 67 31.01 9.64 3.71
N TYR A 68 29.89 10.18 3.25
CA TYR A 68 29.83 11.34 2.38
C TYR A 68 30.45 12.58 3.03
N PHE A 69 30.09 12.91 4.27
CA PHE A 69 30.70 14.05 4.98
C PHE A 69 32.19 13.86 5.25
N GLN A 70 32.66 12.66 5.52
CA GLN A 70 34.09 12.39 5.69
C GLN A 70 34.85 12.58 4.37
N LEU A 71 34.30 12.11 3.25
CA LEU A 71 34.88 12.33 1.92
C LEU A 71 34.95 13.82 1.56
N MET A 72 33.85 14.56 1.79
CA MET A 72 33.80 15.99 1.51
C MET A 72 34.78 16.79 2.39
N ARG A 73 34.96 16.41 3.65
CA ARG A 73 36.01 17.01 4.51
C ARG A 73 37.40 16.77 3.98
N GLN A 74 37.72 15.54 3.59
CA GLN A 74 39.02 15.25 2.99
C GLN A 74 39.26 16.03 1.69
N ALA A 75 38.23 16.16 0.86
CA ALA A 75 38.33 16.97 -0.37
C ALA A 75 38.57 18.47 -0.02
N SER A 76 37.82 18.99 0.95
CA SER A 76 37.97 20.36 1.46
C SER A 76 39.38 20.62 1.94
N ASP A 77 39.98 19.73 2.72
CA ASP A 77 41.36 19.86 3.23
C ASP A 77 42.40 19.78 2.12
N LEU A 78 42.21 18.89 1.14
CA LEU A 78 43.14 18.75 0.00
C LEU A 78 43.07 19.93 -0.95
N GLU A 79 41.88 20.38 -1.30
CA GLU A 79 41.68 21.48 -2.26
C GLU A 79 41.78 22.86 -1.63
N ARG A 80 41.84 22.93 -0.29
CA ARG A 80 41.81 24.16 0.51
C ARG A 80 40.60 25.04 0.22
N VAL A 81 39.45 24.38 -0.05
CA VAL A 81 38.17 25.02 -0.33
C VAL A 81 37.26 24.84 0.88
N VAL A 82 36.43 25.83 1.15
CA VAL A 82 35.45 25.77 2.28
C VAL A 82 34.45 24.65 2.02
N LEU A 83 34.22 23.82 3.04
CA LEU A 83 33.34 22.62 2.96
C LEU A 83 31.93 22.98 2.47
N GLU A 84 31.35 24.09 2.95
CA GLU A 84 30.01 24.54 2.55
C GLU A 84 29.93 24.80 1.04
N SER A 85 30.99 25.37 0.46
CA SER A 85 31.03 25.61 -0.98
C SER A 85 31.07 24.32 -1.78
N LEU A 86 31.81 23.30 -1.31
CA LEU A 86 31.81 21.98 -1.95
C LEU A 86 30.44 21.31 -1.87
N LEU A 87 29.81 21.34 -0.69
CA LEU A 87 28.51 20.70 -0.48
C LEU A 87 27.42 21.32 -1.36
N ILE A 88 27.32 22.65 -1.41
CA ILE A 88 26.25 23.34 -2.14
C ILE A 88 26.35 23.09 -3.66
N HIS A 89 27.56 22.91 -4.20
CA HIS A 89 27.78 22.68 -5.62
C HIS A 89 27.78 21.19 -6.00
N ASP A 90 27.78 20.27 -5.02
CA ASP A 90 27.72 18.84 -5.30
C ASP A 90 26.28 18.35 -5.50
N VAL A 91 26.01 17.85 -6.68
CA VAL A 91 24.71 17.28 -7.06
C VAL A 91 24.33 16.10 -6.14
N THR A 92 25.30 15.31 -5.69
CA THR A 92 25.09 14.17 -4.79
C THR A 92 24.48 14.60 -3.45
N PHE A 93 24.94 15.75 -2.93
CA PHE A 93 24.39 16.35 -1.71
C PHE A 93 22.87 16.57 -1.81
N TRP A 94 22.44 17.21 -2.88
CA TRP A 94 21.04 17.55 -3.07
C TRP A 94 20.16 16.31 -3.30
N PHE A 95 20.65 15.34 -4.07
CA PHE A 95 19.93 14.06 -4.20
C PHE A 95 19.81 13.30 -2.87
N ALA A 96 20.87 13.30 -2.06
CA ALA A 96 20.84 12.69 -0.74
C ALA A 96 19.87 13.42 0.22
N VAL A 97 19.81 14.75 0.16
CA VAL A 97 18.81 15.56 0.91
C VAL A 97 17.39 15.19 0.48
N ILE A 98 17.12 15.17 -0.84
CA ILE A 98 15.80 14.82 -1.37
C ILE A 98 15.39 13.40 -0.93
N LEU A 99 16.31 12.44 -1.05
CA LEU A 99 16.08 11.06 -0.62
C LEU A 99 15.78 10.98 0.88
N THR A 100 16.55 11.71 1.70
CA THR A 100 16.33 11.77 3.15
C THR A 100 14.94 12.32 3.48
N VAL A 101 14.56 13.43 2.87
CA VAL A 101 13.24 14.05 3.04
C VAL A 101 12.14 13.09 2.59
N ALA A 102 12.30 12.42 1.44
CA ALA A 102 11.34 11.46 0.94
C ALA A 102 11.12 10.27 1.89
N ILE A 103 12.21 9.72 2.47
CA ILE A 103 12.14 8.59 3.41
C ILE A 103 11.44 9.00 4.72
N PHE A 104 11.73 10.20 5.24
CA PHE A 104 11.18 10.64 6.53
C PHE A 104 9.84 11.35 6.42
N SER A 105 9.45 11.88 5.25
CA SER A 105 8.20 12.64 5.09
C SER A 105 6.94 11.91 5.58
N PRO A 106 6.73 10.59 5.37
CA PRO A 106 5.57 9.91 5.92
C PRO A 106 5.55 9.86 7.45
N TRP A 107 6.73 9.93 8.09
CA TRP A 107 6.88 9.86 9.55
C TRP A 107 6.65 11.20 10.25
N VAL A 108 6.79 12.31 9.54
CA VAL A 108 6.48 13.66 10.10
C VAL A 108 5.01 13.76 10.50
N THR A 109 4.13 13.04 9.80
CA THR A 109 2.69 13.02 10.08
C THR A 109 2.27 11.86 10.98
N LEU A 110 3.23 11.13 11.56
CA LEU A 110 2.97 10.03 12.47
C LEU A 110 2.22 10.53 13.71
N ARG A 111 1.05 10.00 13.96
CA ARG A 111 0.30 10.28 15.18
C ARG A 111 -0.64 9.15 15.56
N ARG A 112 -0.98 9.09 16.82
CA ARG A 112 -1.98 8.17 17.33
C ARG A 112 -3.36 8.83 17.24
N VAL A 113 -4.32 8.15 16.63
CA VAL A 113 -5.68 8.63 16.39
C VAL A 113 -6.68 7.77 17.15
N ASN A 114 -7.80 8.37 17.52
CA ASN A 114 -8.92 7.63 18.11
C ASN A 114 -9.63 6.82 17.00
N VAL A 115 -10.15 5.69 17.41
CA VAL A 115 -10.91 4.75 16.56
C VAL A 115 -12.15 4.35 17.30
N ASP A 116 -13.28 4.37 16.62
CA ASP A 116 -14.50 3.77 17.12
C ASP A 116 -14.75 2.45 16.38
N PRO A 117 -14.54 1.30 17.06
CA PRO A 117 -14.69 -0.01 16.45
C PRO A 117 -16.15 -0.45 16.45
N GLU A 118 -16.69 -0.74 15.27
CA GLU A 118 -18.00 -1.35 15.06
C GLU A 118 -17.80 -2.83 14.71
N TYR A 119 -18.18 -3.71 15.65
CA TYR A 119 -18.13 -5.16 15.44
C TYR A 119 -19.21 -5.60 14.45
N LEU A 120 -18.81 -6.17 13.33
CA LEU A 120 -19.74 -6.70 12.32
C LEU A 120 -19.97 -8.21 12.51
N SER A 121 -18.88 -8.96 12.75
CA SER A 121 -18.91 -10.41 12.95
C SER A 121 -17.60 -10.93 13.49
N GLY A 122 -17.48 -12.23 13.78
CA GLY A 122 -16.20 -12.88 14.09
C GLY A 122 -15.17 -12.86 12.92
N HIS A 123 -15.59 -12.38 11.75
CA HIS A 123 -14.77 -12.31 10.53
C HIS A 123 -14.49 -10.88 10.06
N ALA A 124 -15.30 -9.90 10.47
CA ALA A 124 -15.19 -8.53 9.98
C ALA A 124 -15.45 -7.50 11.07
N ILE A 125 -14.76 -6.37 10.99
CA ILE A 125 -14.92 -5.18 11.81
C ILE A 125 -14.91 -3.94 10.93
N ARG A 126 -15.68 -2.92 11.30
CA ARG A 126 -15.57 -1.59 10.72
C ARG A 126 -14.91 -0.66 11.74
N LEU A 127 -13.92 0.09 11.32
CA LEU A 127 -13.21 1.06 12.14
C LEU A 127 -13.54 2.46 11.66
N HIS A 128 -14.11 3.28 12.54
CA HIS A 128 -14.47 4.66 12.25
C HIS A 128 -13.39 5.62 12.75
N PHE A 129 -13.05 6.61 11.92
CA PHE A 129 -12.05 7.64 12.19
C PHE A 129 -12.63 9.02 11.93
N ASP A 130 -12.29 9.98 12.78
CA ASP A 130 -12.77 11.37 12.74
C ASP A 130 -11.70 12.40 12.39
N TYR A 131 -10.42 11.98 12.27
CA TYR A 131 -9.30 12.91 12.13
C TYR A 131 -9.16 13.56 10.74
N THR A 132 -9.80 13.03 9.73
CA THR A 132 -9.83 13.56 8.36
C THR A 132 -11.00 12.95 7.59
N ALA A 133 -11.34 13.54 6.44
CA ALA A 133 -12.26 12.90 5.48
C ALA A 133 -11.47 12.33 4.30
N THR A 134 -11.85 11.16 3.80
CA THR A 134 -11.27 10.57 2.59
C THR A 134 -12.04 11.02 1.35
N LYS A 135 -11.31 11.18 0.24
CA LYS A 135 -11.88 11.43 -1.09
C LYS A 135 -12.09 10.10 -1.82
N PHE A 136 -12.72 10.17 -3.00
CA PHE A 136 -12.91 9.02 -3.88
C PHE A 136 -11.63 8.20 -4.06
N ALA A 137 -11.71 6.88 -3.87
CA ALA A 137 -10.61 5.92 -4.03
C ALA A 137 -9.33 6.24 -3.23
N GLN A 138 -9.43 7.00 -2.14
CA GLN A 138 -8.31 7.18 -1.24
C GLN A 138 -8.21 6.06 -0.21
N GLY A 139 -6.96 5.66 0.05
CA GLY A 139 -6.60 4.73 1.11
C GLY A 139 -5.84 5.41 2.25
N VAL A 140 -5.84 4.77 3.39
CA VAL A 140 -5.13 5.18 4.59
C VAL A 140 -4.23 4.06 5.07
N SER A 141 -3.08 4.43 5.64
CA SER A 141 -2.14 3.47 6.24
C SER A 141 -2.26 3.55 7.76
N ILE A 142 -2.59 2.43 8.38
CA ILE A 142 -2.80 2.30 9.84
C ILE A 142 -1.99 1.15 10.42
N ALA A 143 -1.65 1.27 11.71
CA ALA A 143 -0.91 0.26 12.45
C ALA A 143 -1.30 0.26 13.93
N THR A 144 -1.14 -0.87 14.59
CA THR A 144 -1.24 -0.97 16.06
C THR A 144 0.09 -0.57 16.73
N ASN A 145 1.21 -0.82 16.06
CA ASN A 145 2.54 -0.42 16.48
C ASN A 145 3.27 0.31 15.33
N PRO A 146 3.78 1.54 15.52
CA PRO A 146 4.36 2.33 14.44
C PRO A 146 5.67 1.77 13.88
N LEU A 147 6.39 0.93 14.63
CA LEU A 147 7.64 0.30 14.20
C LEU A 147 7.46 -1.08 13.57
N ARG A 148 6.23 -1.61 13.58
CA ARG A 148 5.89 -2.89 12.97
C ARG A 148 5.12 -2.70 11.67
N ASP A 149 4.12 -3.53 11.46
CA ASP A 149 3.40 -3.71 10.22
C ASP A 149 2.45 -2.54 9.95
N TRP A 150 2.50 -2.04 8.75
CA TRP A 150 1.59 -1.00 8.28
C TRP A 150 0.67 -1.59 7.22
N HIS A 151 -0.63 -1.42 7.45
CA HIS A 151 -1.65 -1.97 6.57
C HIS A 151 -2.43 -0.84 5.90
N ALA A 152 -2.59 -0.96 4.57
CA ALA A 152 -3.33 -0.02 3.76
C ALA A 152 -4.79 -0.48 3.61
N PHE A 153 -5.72 0.43 3.87
CA PHE A 153 -7.16 0.19 3.69
C PHE A 153 -7.80 1.28 2.87
N ALA A 154 -8.80 0.91 2.06
CA ALA A 154 -9.64 1.88 1.39
C ALA A 154 -10.53 2.60 2.40
N GLY A 155 -10.56 3.92 2.33
CA GLY A 155 -11.39 4.76 3.18
C GLY A 155 -12.78 4.94 2.60
N LEU A 156 -13.82 4.58 3.36
CA LEU A 156 -15.21 4.88 3.05
C LEU A 156 -15.57 6.22 3.70
N ARG A 157 -15.93 7.20 2.90
CA ARG A 157 -16.39 8.50 3.41
C ARG A 157 -17.68 8.32 4.21
N ASN A 158 -17.77 8.96 5.38
CA ASN A 158 -19.02 8.99 6.13
C ASN A 158 -20.03 9.91 5.45
N GLN A 159 -21.31 9.53 5.48
CA GLN A 159 -22.40 10.29 4.85
C GLN A 159 -22.54 11.71 5.39
N GLU A 160 -22.20 11.94 6.65
CA GLU A 160 -22.21 13.27 7.29
C GLU A 160 -21.04 14.17 6.85
N GLY A 161 -20.16 13.69 5.95
CA GLY A 161 -19.02 14.46 5.43
C GLY A 161 -17.86 14.63 6.39
N LYS A 162 -17.98 14.19 7.63
CA LYS A 162 -16.92 14.21 8.65
C LYS A 162 -16.40 12.80 8.90
N GLY A 163 -15.09 12.65 8.83
CA GLY A 163 -14.45 11.36 9.06
C GLY A 163 -14.61 10.36 7.91
N PHE A 164 -14.18 9.15 8.17
CA PHE A 164 -14.26 8.01 7.26
C PHE A 164 -14.28 6.71 8.07
N SER A 165 -14.61 5.62 7.41
CA SER A 165 -14.46 4.28 7.99
C SER A 165 -13.66 3.37 7.08
N VAL A 166 -13.14 2.27 7.63
CA VAL A 166 -12.54 1.17 6.87
C VAL A 166 -13.21 -0.14 7.26
N VAL A 167 -13.49 -0.98 6.28
CA VAL A 167 -13.98 -2.35 6.51
C VAL A 167 -12.78 -3.28 6.47
N MET A 168 -12.53 -3.96 7.57
CA MET A 168 -11.43 -4.89 7.75
C MET A 168 -11.99 -6.30 7.93
N SER A 169 -11.52 -7.24 7.12
CA SER A 169 -11.86 -8.66 7.23
C SER A 169 -10.66 -9.47 7.71
N LYS A 170 -10.93 -10.61 8.27
CA LYS A 170 -9.91 -11.57 8.72
C LYS A 170 -9.10 -12.08 7.51
N ALA A 171 -7.86 -11.63 7.38
CA ALA A 171 -6.94 -12.03 6.32
C ALA A 171 -5.62 -12.60 6.85
N GLY A 172 -5.24 -12.28 8.08
CA GLY A 172 -4.02 -12.75 8.74
C GLY A 172 -4.07 -12.52 10.25
N ASP A 173 -2.94 -12.67 10.92
CA ASP A 173 -2.85 -12.57 12.39
C ASP A 173 -3.16 -11.16 12.88
N TRP A 174 -2.66 -10.13 12.21
CA TRP A 174 -2.88 -8.74 12.58
C TRP A 174 -4.36 -8.35 12.50
N THR A 175 -5.03 -8.66 11.38
CA THR A 175 -6.47 -8.39 11.21
C THR A 175 -7.32 -9.19 12.18
N SER A 176 -6.94 -10.46 12.44
CA SER A 176 -7.58 -11.31 13.44
C SER A 176 -7.47 -10.72 14.86
N ALA A 177 -6.30 -10.19 15.20
CA ALA A 177 -6.07 -9.51 16.47
C ALA A 177 -6.89 -8.21 16.57
N CYS A 178 -6.99 -7.42 15.50
CA CYS A 178 -7.82 -6.22 15.47
C CYS A 178 -9.32 -6.54 15.68
N ILE A 179 -9.84 -7.57 15.02
CA ILE A 179 -11.25 -8.00 15.19
C ILE A 179 -11.51 -8.44 16.64
N LYS A 180 -10.58 -9.22 17.22
CA LYS A 180 -10.69 -9.72 18.59
C LYS A 180 -10.59 -8.62 19.64
N ASN A 181 -9.60 -7.72 19.48
CA ASN A 181 -9.23 -6.74 20.51
C ASN A 181 -9.96 -5.40 20.36
N GLN A 182 -10.59 -5.13 19.21
CA GLN A 182 -11.36 -3.92 18.92
C GLN A 182 -10.62 -2.64 19.37
N PRO A 183 -9.48 -2.29 18.75
CA PRO A 183 -8.62 -1.22 19.22
C PRO A 183 -9.31 0.13 19.16
N ARG A 184 -9.26 0.90 20.25
CA ARG A 184 -9.80 2.27 20.33
C ARG A 184 -8.80 3.35 19.95
N LYS A 185 -7.57 2.98 19.70
CA LYS A 185 -6.50 3.89 19.22
C LYS A 185 -5.58 3.15 18.27
N MET A 186 -5.24 3.80 17.16
CA MET A 186 -4.30 3.28 16.18
C MET A 186 -3.31 4.36 15.75
N TRP A 187 -2.19 3.95 15.20
CA TRP A 187 -1.23 4.85 14.58
C TRP A 187 -1.61 5.06 13.12
N LYS A 188 -1.51 6.31 12.67
CA LYS A 188 -1.57 6.68 11.25
C LYS A 188 -0.29 7.38 10.83
N ARG A 189 0.13 7.18 9.60
CA ARG A 189 1.24 7.94 8.96
C ARG A 189 0.81 8.41 7.58
N ALA A 190 1.56 9.39 7.06
CA ALA A 190 1.28 10.02 5.77
C ALA A 190 -0.13 10.65 5.69
N ILE A 191 -0.49 11.11 4.53
CA ILE A 191 -1.83 11.59 4.17
C ILE A 191 -2.57 10.49 3.40
N PRO A 192 -3.92 10.52 3.32
CA PRO A 192 -4.64 9.60 2.45
C PRO A 192 -4.15 9.71 1.00
N THR A 193 -3.86 8.57 0.38
CA THR A 193 -3.32 8.48 -0.97
C THR A 193 -4.33 7.85 -1.93
N TYR A 194 -4.30 8.27 -3.20
CA TYR A 194 -5.15 7.64 -4.21
C TYR A 194 -4.65 6.25 -4.56
N GLY A 195 -5.56 5.29 -4.53
CA GLY A 195 -5.32 3.91 -4.97
C GLY A 195 -5.65 3.70 -6.45
N SER A 196 -5.41 2.48 -6.96
CA SER A 196 -5.74 2.06 -8.33
C SER A 196 -7.22 2.26 -8.68
N GLY A 197 -8.12 2.21 -7.70
CA GLY A 197 -9.54 2.50 -7.88
C GLY A 197 -9.84 3.91 -8.41
N HIS A 198 -8.89 4.86 -8.31
CA HIS A 198 -9.06 6.19 -8.90
C HIS A 198 -9.14 6.15 -10.44
N ALA A 199 -8.54 5.15 -11.09
CA ALA A 199 -8.63 4.95 -12.52
C ALA A 199 -10.05 4.62 -13.02
N VAL A 200 -10.98 4.25 -12.15
CA VAL A 200 -12.41 4.10 -12.47
C VAL A 200 -13.00 5.35 -13.12
N LEU A 201 -12.50 6.54 -12.75
CA LEU A 201 -12.94 7.82 -13.30
C LEU A 201 -12.61 8.02 -14.80
N LEU A 202 -11.76 7.18 -15.37
CA LEU A 202 -11.42 7.22 -16.80
C LEU A 202 -12.51 6.62 -17.70
N PHE A 203 -13.49 5.94 -17.10
CA PHE A 203 -14.52 5.17 -17.81
C PHE A 203 -15.91 5.72 -17.51
N ARG A 204 -16.84 5.59 -18.44
CA ARG A 204 -18.23 6.04 -18.30
C ARG A 204 -19.09 5.07 -17.48
N ARG A 205 -18.84 3.77 -17.59
CA ARG A 205 -19.53 2.71 -16.84
C ARG A 205 -18.55 1.60 -16.49
N VAL A 206 -18.57 1.16 -15.24
CA VAL A 206 -17.61 0.17 -14.75
C VAL A 206 -18.30 -0.93 -13.96
N LEU A 207 -17.88 -2.16 -14.20
CA LEU A 207 -18.23 -3.30 -13.36
C LEU A 207 -17.14 -3.50 -12.29
N ILE A 208 -17.52 -3.47 -11.02
CA ILE A 208 -16.67 -3.83 -9.90
C ILE A 208 -16.89 -5.31 -9.57
N VAL A 209 -15.83 -6.08 -9.55
CA VAL A 209 -15.86 -7.50 -9.18
C VAL A 209 -15.07 -7.68 -7.89
N ALA A 210 -15.73 -8.16 -6.85
CA ALA A 210 -15.11 -8.38 -5.54
C ALA A 210 -15.23 -9.84 -5.09
N THR A 211 -14.23 -10.33 -4.37
CA THR A 211 -14.35 -11.59 -3.63
C THR A 211 -14.02 -11.38 -2.17
N GLY A 212 -14.79 -12.01 -1.28
CA GLY A 212 -14.57 -11.96 0.16
C GLY A 212 -14.35 -10.52 0.66
N SER A 213 -13.16 -10.26 1.23
CA SER A 213 -12.75 -8.96 1.79
C SER A 213 -12.64 -7.81 0.79
N GLY A 214 -12.61 -8.11 -0.51
CA GLY A 214 -12.62 -7.11 -1.57
C GLY A 214 -13.84 -6.19 -1.55
N ILE A 215 -14.87 -6.52 -0.77
CA ILE A 215 -16.04 -5.66 -0.56
C ILE A 215 -15.68 -4.31 0.08
N GLY A 216 -14.67 -4.25 0.96
CA GLY A 216 -14.25 -3.00 1.59
C GLY A 216 -13.83 -1.94 0.55
N PRO A 217 -12.79 -2.20 -0.27
CA PRO A 217 -12.43 -1.32 -1.38
C PRO A 217 -13.56 -1.08 -2.39
N ALA A 218 -14.38 -2.11 -2.71
CA ALA A 218 -15.51 -1.96 -3.63
C ALA A 218 -16.54 -0.95 -3.09
N LEU A 219 -16.91 -1.05 -1.81
CA LEU A 219 -17.82 -0.10 -1.16
C LEU A 219 -17.27 1.33 -1.17
N SER A 220 -15.94 1.51 -1.01
CA SER A 220 -15.34 2.85 -1.05
C SER A 220 -15.51 3.54 -2.40
N LEU A 221 -15.61 2.76 -3.49
CA LEU A 221 -15.90 3.26 -4.83
C LEU A 221 -17.41 3.47 -5.03
N LEU A 222 -18.21 2.51 -4.61
CA LEU A 222 -19.66 2.50 -4.79
C LEU A 222 -20.38 3.59 -3.98
N ALA A 223 -19.93 3.87 -2.75
CA ALA A 223 -20.55 4.86 -1.86
C ALA A 223 -20.15 6.31 -2.18
N ALA A 224 -19.29 6.55 -3.15
CA ALA A 224 -18.87 7.90 -3.50
C ALA A 224 -19.91 8.63 -4.36
N GLU A 225 -20.16 9.92 -4.09
CA GLU A 225 -21.15 10.73 -4.79
C GLU A 225 -20.74 11.06 -6.24
N ASN A 226 -19.47 11.44 -6.44
CA ASN A 226 -18.94 11.84 -7.75
C ASN A 226 -18.23 10.65 -8.42
N ARG A 227 -18.99 9.67 -8.87
CA ARG A 227 -18.49 8.47 -9.55
C ARG A 227 -19.27 8.20 -10.84
N PRO A 228 -18.67 7.52 -11.82
CA PRO A 228 -19.43 6.98 -12.94
C PRO A 228 -20.47 5.96 -12.45
N PRO A 229 -21.48 5.62 -13.24
CA PRO A 229 -22.34 4.48 -12.97
C PRO A 229 -21.52 3.21 -12.75
N LEU A 230 -21.74 2.54 -11.63
CA LEU A 230 -21.05 1.31 -11.22
C LEU A 230 -22.05 0.19 -10.96
N ARG A 231 -21.64 -1.04 -11.26
CA ARG A 231 -22.31 -2.28 -10.88
C ARG A 231 -21.37 -3.12 -10.04
N LEU A 232 -21.93 -3.95 -9.16
CA LEU A 232 -21.18 -4.85 -8.30
C LEU A 232 -21.50 -6.32 -8.57
N LEU A 233 -20.45 -7.13 -8.76
CA LEU A 233 -20.49 -8.58 -8.61
C LEU A 233 -19.63 -8.92 -7.38
N TRP A 234 -20.25 -9.50 -6.36
CA TRP A 234 -19.55 -9.88 -5.13
C TRP A 234 -19.77 -11.35 -4.79
N GLN A 235 -18.70 -12.15 -4.79
CA GLN A 235 -18.74 -13.54 -4.39
C GLN A 235 -18.05 -13.71 -3.03
N THR A 236 -18.75 -14.24 -2.03
CA THR A 236 -18.22 -14.46 -0.70
C THR A 236 -18.91 -15.62 -0.01
N ARG A 237 -18.36 -16.06 1.14
CA ARG A 237 -18.93 -17.11 1.98
C ARG A 237 -19.91 -16.49 2.95
N GLU A 238 -21.09 -17.10 3.12
CA GLU A 238 -22.12 -16.70 4.11
C GLU A 238 -22.18 -15.16 4.31
N PRO A 239 -22.53 -14.35 3.29
CA PRO A 239 -22.39 -12.89 3.33
C PRO A 239 -23.07 -12.26 4.55
N HIS A 240 -24.26 -12.73 4.95
CA HIS A 240 -24.99 -12.27 6.12
C HIS A 240 -24.23 -12.52 7.42
N LYS A 241 -23.70 -13.71 7.61
CA LYS A 241 -22.97 -14.11 8.81
C LYS A 241 -21.56 -13.48 8.86
N THR A 242 -20.91 -13.36 7.70
CA THR A 242 -19.52 -12.89 7.61
C THR A 242 -19.41 -11.37 7.71
N TYR A 243 -20.30 -10.63 7.07
CA TYR A 243 -20.23 -9.16 6.98
C TYR A 243 -21.39 -8.44 7.66
N GLY A 244 -22.46 -9.17 8.03
CA GLY A 244 -23.63 -8.62 8.71
C GLY A 244 -24.59 -7.90 7.76
N GLU A 245 -25.82 -7.67 8.25
CA GLU A 245 -26.90 -7.02 7.51
C GLU A 245 -26.56 -5.59 7.06
N LYS A 246 -25.75 -4.88 7.86
CA LYS A 246 -25.40 -3.49 7.57
C LYS A 246 -24.61 -3.36 6.27
N ILE A 247 -23.60 -4.19 6.06
CA ILE A 247 -22.82 -4.19 4.80
C ILE A 247 -23.70 -4.56 3.61
N LEU A 248 -24.59 -5.55 3.78
CA LEU A 248 -25.49 -5.98 2.72
C LEU A 248 -26.54 -4.89 2.37
N SER A 249 -27.08 -4.22 3.37
CA SER A 249 -27.98 -3.08 3.15
C SER A 249 -27.28 -1.92 2.46
N GLU A 250 -26.04 -1.61 2.82
CA GLU A 250 -25.23 -0.59 2.12
C GLU A 250 -24.97 -0.98 0.65
N VAL A 251 -24.63 -2.24 0.39
CA VAL A 251 -24.50 -2.74 -0.99
C VAL A 251 -25.79 -2.53 -1.78
N ALA A 252 -26.95 -2.91 -1.20
CA ALA A 252 -28.24 -2.75 -1.86
C ALA A 252 -28.62 -1.27 -2.07
N GLN A 253 -28.21 -0.37 -1.18
CA GLN A 253 -28.45 1.08 -1.32
C GLN A 253 -27.62 1.68 -2.46
N VAL A 254 -26.37 1.28 -2.62
CA VAL A 254 -25.45 1.86 -3.63
C VAL A 254 -25.59 1.22 -5.00
N ASP A 255 -26.00 -0.04 -5.07
CA ASP A 255 -26.34 -0.76 -6.29
C ASP A 255 -27.49 -1.75 -6.06
N GLN A 256 -28.72 -1.34 -6.40
CA GLN A 256 -29.93 -2.16 -6.26
C GLN A 256 -29.89 -3.43 -7.12
N ASN A 257 -29.05 -3.50 -8.13
CA ASN A 257 -28.89 -4.65 -9.00
C ASN A 257 -27.52 -5.35 -8.79
N ALA A 258 -26.94 -5.18 -7.60
CA ALA A 258 -25.71 -5.89 -7.24
C ALA A 258 -25.95 -7.40 -7.26
N VAL A 259 -25.03 -8.13 -7.84
CA VAL A 259 -25.04 -9.60 -7.83
C VAL A 259 -24.19 -10.08 -6.67
N VAL A 260 -24.82 -10.60 -5.62
CA VAL A 260 -24.14 -11.17 -4.45
C VAL A 260 -24.28 -12.68 -4.48
N ILE A 261 -23.15 -13.38 -4.55
CA ILE A 261 -23.11 -14.85 -4.64
C ILE A 261 -22.59 -15.42 -3.31
N ASP A 262 -23.43 -16.16 -2.64
CA ASP A 262 -23.03 -16.96 -1.48
C ASP A 262 -22.35 -18.25 -1.95
N SER A 263 -21.03 -18.33 -1.80
CA SER A 263 -20.25 -19.48 -2.24
C SER A 263 -20.39 -20.72 -1.34
N ASP A 264 -20.93 -20.59 -0.13
CA ASP A 264 -21.23 -21.76 0.70
C ASP A 264 -22.57 -22.40 0.32
N ARG A 265 -23.52 -21.58 -0.17
CA ARG A 265 -24.81 -22.06 -0.65
C ARG A 265 -24.77 -22.60 -2.10
N PHE A 266 -24.09 -21.88 -2.99
CA PHE A 266 -24.11 -22.17 -4.43
C PHE A 266 -22.79 -22.74 -4.96
N GLY A 267 -21.79 -22.97 -4.09
CA GLY A 267 -20.44 -23.28 -4.49
C GLY A 267 -19.70 -22.06 -5.08
N ARG A 268 -18.39 -22.17 -5.27
CA ARG A 268 -17.61 -21.15 -5.98
C ARG A 268 -17.99 -21.17 -7.46
N GLN A 269 -18.68 -20.13 -7.89
CA GLN A 269 -19.08 -19.97 -9.28
C GLN A 269 -17.91 -19.50 -10.14
N ASP A 270 -17.88 -19.92 -11.39
CA ASP A 270 -17.01 -19.31 -12.39
C ASP A 270 -17.56 -17.90 -12.70
N MET A 271 -16.81 -16.89 -12.30
CA MET A 271 -17.24 -15.50 -12.47
C MET A 271 -17.11 -15.01 -13.92
N VAL A 272 -16.35 -15.68 -14.79
CA VAL A 272 -16.10 -15.21 -16.15
C VAL A 272 -17.38 -15.07 -16.98
N PRO A 273 -18.27 -16.09 -17.06
CA PRO A 273 -19.54 -15.96 -17.78
C PRO A 273 -20.45 -14.87 -17.18
N ILE A 274 -20.46 -14.75 -15.85
CA ILE A 274 -21.28 -13.76 -15.14
C ILE A 274 -20.77 -12.35 -15.44
N ILE A 275 -19.47 -12.13 -15.37
CA ILE A 275 -18.82 -10.85 -15.74
C ILE A 275 -19.19 -10.49 -17.19
N TYR A 276 -19.08 -11.43 -18.10
CA TYR A 276 -19.37 -11.19 -19.51
C TYR A 276 -20.83 -10.79 -19.76
N SER A 277 -21.80 -11.46 -19.12
CA SER A 277 -23.19 -11.07 -19.15
C SER A 277 -23.41 -9.67 -18.57
N MET A 278 -22.90 -9.43 -17.36
CA MET A 278 -23.06 -8.13 -16.69
C MET A 278 -22.41 -6.97 -17.45
N VAL A 279 -21.26 -7.18 -18.09
CA VAL A 279 -20.60 -6.18 -18.95
C VAL A 279 -21.50 -5.82 -20.13
N LYS A 280 -22.09 -6.81 -20.80
CA LYS A 280 -23.03 -6.58 -21.92
C LYS A 280 -24.32 -5.89 -21.46
N ASP A 281 -24.94 -6.39 -20.41
CA ASP A 281 -26.23 -5.89 -19.91
C ASP A 281 -26.13 -4.46 -19.37
N PHE A 282 -24.98 -4.11 -18.79
CA PHE A 282 -24.71 -2.79 -18.22
C PHE A 282 -23.98 -1.86 -19.20
N ASP A 283 -23.51 -2.37 -20.34
CA ASP A 283 -22.64 -1.64 -21.28
C ASP A 283 -21.40 -1.09 -20.57
N ALA A 284 -20.74 -1.93 -19.76
CA ALA A 284 -19.57 -1.53 -19.01
C ALA A 284 -18.33 -1.42 -19.92
N GLU A 285 -17.61 -0.31 -19.82
CA GLU A 285 -16.38 -0.08 -20.60
C GLU A 285 -15.16 -0.76 -19.97
N ALA A 286 -15.21 -1.07 -18.69
CA ALA A 286 -14.12 -1.72 -17.97
C ALA A 286 -14.61 -2.52 -16.77
N VAL A 287 -13.76 -3.46 -16.33
CA VAL A 287 -13.96 -4.28 -15.14
C VAL A 287 -12.82 -4.02 -14.14
N PHE A 288 -13.17 -3.67 -12.90
CA PHE A 288 -12.20 -3.54 -11.81
C PHE A 288 -12.36 -4.70 -10.82
N ILE A 289 -11.31 -5.47 -10.61
CA ILE A 289 -11.33 -6.72 -9.86
C ILE A 289 -10.57 -6.54 -8.55
N VAL A 290 -11.25 -6.77 -7.42
CA VAL A 290 -10.69 -6.69 -6.06
C VAL A 290 -10.77 -8.06 -5.41
N SER A 291 -9.68 -8.80 -5.46
CA SER A 291 -9.61 -10.18 -4.99
C SER A 291 -8.17 -10.55 -4.61
N ASN A 292 -7.94 -11.80 -4.24
CA ASN A 292 -6.58 -12.32 -4.08
C ASN A 292 -5.83 -12.33 -5.43
N PRO A 293 -4.48 -12.28 -5.42
CA PRO A 293 -3.67 -12.14 -6.65
C PRO A 293 -3.95 -13.19 -7.72
N LEU A 294 -4.20 -14.44 -7.33
CA LEU A 294 -4.45 -15.52 -8.29
C LEU A 294 -5.77 -15.31 -9.04
N VAL A 295 -6.83 -14.92 -8.32
CA VAL A 295 -8.14 -14.64 -8.93
C VAL A 295 -8.07 -13.38 -9.78
N VAL A 296 -7.40 -12.32 -9.31
CA VAL A 296 -7.20 -11.08 -10.06
C VAL A 296 -6.52 -11.37 -11.39
N THR A 297 -5.38 -12.07 -11.37
CA THR A 297 -4.63 -12.41 -12.59
C THR A 297 -5.46 -13.24 -13.56
N LYS A 298 -6.15 -14.28 -13.06
CA LYS A 298 -7.02 -15.13 -13.88
C LYS A 298 -8.12 -14.31 -14.55
N LEU A 299 -8.86 -13.51 -13.77
CA LEU A 299 -10.01 -12.77 -14.29
C LEU A 299 -9.58 -11.64 -15.24
N ILE A 300 -8.46 -10.96 -14.99
CA ILE A 300 -7.90 -9.98 -15.93
C ILE A 300 -7.59 -10.65 -17.25
N TYR A 301 -6.85 -11.76 -17.24
CA TYR A 301 -6.50 -12.50 -18.44
C TYR A 301 -7.75 -12.93 -19.25
N GLU A 302 -8.73 -13.53 -18.56
CA GLU A 302 -9.96 -14.02 -19.19
C GLU A 302 -10.83 -12.89 -19.76
N CYS A 303 -10.90 -11.74 -19.09
CA CYS A 303 -11.62 -10.56 -19.59
C CYS A 303 -10.90 -9.97 -20.81
N GLN A 304 -9.59 -9.76 -20.73
CA GLN A 304 -8.80 -9.21 -21.83
C GLN A 304 -8.79 -10.09 -23.08
N ALA A 305 -8.74 -11.43 -22.90
CA ALA A 305 -8.87 -12.38 -23.99
C ALA A 305 -10.22 -12.28 -24.74
N ARG A 306 -11.23 -11.66 -24.13
CA ARG A 306 -12.57 -11.39 -24.70
C ARG A 306 -12.76 -9.95 -25.13
N GLY A 307 -11.70 -9.16 -25.17
CA GLY A 307 -11.74 -7.74 -25.53
C GLY A 307 -12.33 -6.82 -24.47
N ILE A 308 -12.45 -7.27 -23.22
CA ILE A 308 -12.96 -6.47 -22.09
C ILE A 308 -11.77 -5.88 -21.32
N PRO A 309 -11.60 -4.55 -21.26
CA PRO A 309 -10.58 -3.93 -20.42
C PRO A 309 -10.79 -4.30 -18.96
N ALA A 310 -9.79 -4.91 -18.34
CA ALA A 310 -9.87 -5.37 -16.96
C ALA A 310 -8.62 -4.96 -16.17
N PHE A 311 -8.84 -4.50 -14.94
CA PHE A 311 -7.83 -3.96 -14.05
C PHE A 311 -8.05 -4.53 -12.64
N GLY A 312 -6.98 -4.60 -11.86
CA GLY A 312 -7.07 -4.99 -10.46
C GLY A 312 -5.82 -4.59 -9.70
N PRO A 313 -5.96 -4.17 -8.43
CA PRO A 313 -4.80 -3.94 -7.57
C PRO A 313 -4.13 -5.28 -7.26
N LEU A 314 -2.80 -5.27 -7.26
CA LEU A 314 -2.02 -6.33 -6.64
C LEU A 314 -1.78 -5.92 -5.19
N PHE A 315 -2.40 -6.62 -4.27
CA PHE A 315 -2.12 -6.45 -2.84
C PHE A 315 -0.96 -7.37 -2.47
N ASP A 316 0.09 -6.80 -1.91
CA ASP A 316 1.29 -7.53 -1.46
C ASP A 316 1.15 -8.12 -0.05
N SER A 317 -0.02 -8.00 0.59
CA SER A 317 -0.29 -8.47 1.96
C SER A 317 -1.36 -9.54 2.00
#